data_6679423cecdb6b9851a4af7b75dc3856
#
_entry.id   6679423cecdb6b9851a4af7b75dc3856
#
_cell.length_a   1.000
_cell.length_b   1.000
_cell.length_c   1.000
_cell.angle_alpha   90.00
_cell.angle_beta   90.00
_cell.angle_gamma   90.00
#
_symmetry.space_group_name_H-M   'P 1'
#
loop_
_entity.id
_entity.type
_entity.pdbx_description
1 polymer ?
#
loop_
_entity_poly.entity_id
_entity_poly.type
_entity_poly.pdbx_seq_one_letter_code
_entity_poly.pdbx_strand_id
1 'polypeptide(L)'
;MFDMKACGARIKELRKKNNETQETMACNLYISQDHLRKIESGKSGASIDLLIDISTYFGVTLDYLIRGKREVTDTEERILAKRKKELRDIAQDLFVMSARL
;
A
#
# COMPACT_ATOMS: atom_id res chain seq x y z
N MET A 1 7.53 16.31 10.23
CA MET A 1 8.36 16.53 9.03
C MET A 1 8.41 15.23 8.22
N PHE A 2 8.25 15.33 6.93
CA PHE A 2 8.26 14.15 6.06
C PHE A 2 9.66 13.55 5.97
N ASP A 3 9.78 12.26 6.28
CA ASP A 3 11.04 11.54 6.24
C ASP A 3 11.09 10.64 5.02
N MET A 4 11.74 11.09 3.97
CA MET A 4 11.90 10.36 2.70
C MET A 4 12.61 9.03 2.90
N LYS A 5 13.57 8.98 3.81
CA LYS A 5 14.36 7.77 4.06
C LYS A 5 13.50 6.68 4.71
N ALA A 6 12.71 7.05 5.71
CA ALA A 6 11.80 6.12 6.38
C ALA A 6 10.70 5.66 5.43
N CYS A 7 10.14 6.56 4.63
CA CYS A 7 9.14 6.23 3.62
C CYS A 7 9.70 5.24 2.60
N GLY A 8 10.90 5.51 2.08
CA GLY A 8 11.58 4.62 1.14
C GLY A 8 11.83 3.23 1.72
N ALA A 9 12.23 3.17 2.98
CA ALA A 9 12.45 1.90 3.69
C ALA A 9 11.16 1.08 3.81
N ARG A 10 10.03 1.73 4.06
CA ARG A 10 8.72 1.05 4.12
C ARG A 10 8.32 0.49 2.76
N ILE A 11 8.55 1.25 1.70
CA ILE A 11 8.29 0.81 0.33
C ILE A 11 9.13 -0.42 0.00
N LYS A 12 10.41 -0.40 0.35
CA LYS A 12 11.31 -1.53 0.15
C LYS A 12 10.85 -2.77 0.91
N GLU A 13 10.42 -2.60 2.15
CA GLU A 13 9.91 -3.70 2.97
C GLU A 13 8.66 -4.32 2.36
N LEU A 14 7.71 -3.50 1.92
CA LEU A 14 6.50 -3.98 1.26
C LEU A 14 6.82 -4.74 -0.02
N ARG A 15 7.76 -4.23 -0.82
CA ARG A 15 8.21 -4.90 -2.04
C ARG A 15 8.77 -6.27 -1.73
N LYS A 16 9.63 -6.37 -0.72
CA LYS A 16 10.24 -7.64 -0.31
C LYS A 16 9.21 -8.63 0.21
N LYS A 17 8.21 -8.16 0.94
CA LYS A 17 7.11 -9.00 1.41
C LYS A 17 6.30 -9.60 0.26
N ASN A 18 6.19 -8.87 -0.84
CA ASN A 18 5.53 -9.34 -2.05
C ASN A 18 6.45 -10.18 -2.95
N ASN A 19 7.67 -10.44 -2.51
CA ASN A 19 8.67 -11.20 -3.28
C ASN A 19 8.94 -10.59 -4.66
N GLU A 20 8.91 -9.27 -4.75
CA GLU A 20 9.16 -8.57 -6.00
C GLU A 20 10.57 -7.97 -6.06
N THR A 21 11.16 -7.98 -7.27
CA THR A 21 12.40 -7.26 -7.54
C THR A 21 12.09 -5.79 -7.79
N GLN A 22 13.11 -4.94 -7.66
CA GLN A 22 12.99 -3.52 -8.03
C GLN A 22 12.60 -3.37 -9.50
N GLU A 23 13.19 -4.19 -10.37
CA GLU A 23 12.89 -4.17 -11.80
C GLU A 23 11.41 -4.43 -12.08
N THR A 24 10.85 -5.47 -11.49
CA THR A 24 9.44 -5.84 -11.67
C THR A 24 8.50 -4.76 -11.15
N MET A 25 8.74 -4.27 -9.95
CA MET A 25 7.92 -3.23 -9.35
C MET A 25 7.98 -1.93 -10.16
N ALA A 26 9.19 -1.52 -10.56
CA ALA A 26 9.38 -0.32 -11.37
C ALA A 26 8.62 -0.42 -12.69
N CYS A 27 8.71 -1.57 -13.35
CA CYS A 27 7.97 -1.82 -14.58
C CYS A 27 6.46 -1.67 -14.38
N ASN A 28 5.94 -2.26 -13.32
CA ASN A 28 4.51 -2.21 -13.01
C ASN A 28 4.03 -0.80 -12.67
N LEU A 29 4.90 0.03 -12.13
CA LEU A 29 4.60 1.43 -11.78
C LEU A 29 4.95 2.42 -12.90
N TYR A 30 5.46 1.94 -14.03
CA TYR A 30 5.87 2.77 -15.16
C TYR A 30 6.94 3.80 -14.79
N ILE A 31 7.88 3.41 -13.93
CA ILE A 31 9.05 4.22 -13.57
C ILE A 31 10.32 3.42 -13.84
N SER A 32 11.46 4.12 -13.88
CA SER A 32 12.75 3.45 -14.06
C SER A 32 13.16 2.72 -12.78
N GLN A 33 13.91 1.66 -12.92
CA GLN A 33 14.47 0.93 -11.78
C GLN A 33 15.38 1.84 -10.95
N ASP A 34 16.16 2.71 -11.60
CA ASP A 34 17.03 3.67 -10.92
C ASP A 34 16.23 4.64 -10.05
N HIS A 35 15.09 5.12 -10.57
CA HIS A 35 14.21 6.00 -9.82
C HIS A 35 13.65 5.30 -8.57
N LEU A 36 13.19 4.07 -8.73
CA LEU A 36 12.70 3.28 -7.58
C LEU A 36 13.81 3.04 -6.56
N ARG A 37 15.00 2.71 -7.01
CA ARG A 37 16.16 2.52 -6.14
C ARG A 37 16.44 3.76 -5.30
N LYS A 38 16.40 4.94 -5.91
CA LYS A 38 16.62 6.21 -5.22
C LYS A 38 15.51 6.52 -4.21
N ILE A 39 14.28 6.20 -4.55
CA ILE A 39 13.14 6.35 -3.63
C ILE A 39 13.31 5.44 -2.42
N GLU A 40 13.63 4.17 -2.64
CA GLU A 40 13.81 3.18 -1.56
C GLU A 40 14.98 3.54 -0.64
N SER A 41 16.03 4.13 -1.18
CA SER A 41 17.19 4.55 -0.38
C SER A 41 17.02 5.92 0.30
N GLY A 42 15.97 6.64 -0.05
CA GLY A 42 15.71 7.99 0.49
C GLY A 42 16.54 9.08 -0.16
N LYS A 43 17.23 8.80 -1.26
CA LYS A 43 17.98 9.81 -2.02
C LYS A 43 17.07 10.75 -2.80
N SER A 44 15.92 10.24 -3.22
CA SER A 44 14.90 10.99 -3.95
C SER A 44 13.56 10.78 -3.30
N GLY A 45 12.73 11.83 -3.27
CA GLY A 45 11.34 11.70 -2.86
C GLY A 45 10.48 11.24 -4.02
N ALA A 46 9.43 10.50 -3.73
CA ALA A 46 8.38 10.19 -4.69
C ALA A 46 7.40 11.35 -4.77
N SER A 47 6.86 11.62 -5.96
CA SER A 47 5.77 12.57 -6.12
C SER A 47 4.53 12.06 -5.38
N ILE A 48 3.59 12.96 -5.08
CA ILE A 48 2.33 12.57 -4.43
C ILE A 48 1.58 11.56 -5.30
N ASP A 49 1.53 11.78 -6.60
CA ASP A 49 0.88 10.86 -7.53
C ASP A 49 1.51 9.47 -7.47
N LEU A 50 2.83 9.40 -7.44
CA LEU A 50 3.55 8.12 -7.34
C LEU A 50 3.30 7.46 -5.98
N LEU A 51 3.25 8.22 -4.89
CA LEU A 51 2.93 7.68 -3.57
C LEU A 51 1.51 7.09 -3.54
N ILE A 52 0.55 7.75 -4.19
CA ILE A 52 -0.81 7.23 -4.32
C ILE A 52 -0.79 5.91 -5.08
N ASP A 53 -0.07 5.85 -6.20
CA ASP A 53 0.06 4.62 -6.99
C ASP A 53 0.70 3.49 -6.18
N ILE A 54 1.73 3.79 -5.40
CA ILE A 54 2.40 2.80 -4.54
C ILE A 54 1.45 2.32 -3.44
N SER A 55 0.70 3.23 -2.82
CA SER A 55 -0.27 2.86 -1.78
C SER A 55 -1.33 1.91 -2.34
N THR A 56 -1.84 2.19 -3.52
CA THR A 56 -2.80 1.34 -4.21
C THR A 56 -2.19 0.00 -4.60
N TYR A 57 -0.96 0.03 -5.09
CA TYR A 57 -0.22 -1.15 -5.52
C TYR A 57 -0.06 -2.17 -4.40
N PHE A 58 0.25 -1.71 -3.20
CA PHE A 58 0.42 -2.58 -2.02
C PHE A 58 -0.84 -2.74 -1.19
N GLY A 59 -1.91 -2.01 -1.48
CA GLY A 59 -3.13 -2.05 -0.68
C GLY A 59 -2.93 -1.48 0.73
N VAL A 60 -2.07 -0.49 0.88
CA VAL A 60 -1.81 0.20 2.15
C VAL A 60 -2.26 1.65 2.04
N THR A 61 -2.42 2.32 3.19
CA THR A 61 -2.81 3.72 3.20
C THR A 61 -1.61 4.61 2.87
N LEU A 62 -1.89 5.77 2.31
CA LEU A 62 -0.89 6.80 2.08
C LEU A 62 -0.27 7.24 3.41
N ASP A 63 -1.08 7.33 4.45
CA ASP A 63 -0.63 7.69 5.78
C ASP A 63 0.41 6.71 6.32
N TYR A 64 0.20 5.40 6.11
CA TYR A 64 1.18 4.38 6.47
C TYR A 64 2.51 4.60 5.75
N LEU A 65 2.48 4.88 4.44
CA LEU A 65 3.70 5.11 3.68
C LEU A 65 4.48 6.34 4.19
N ILE A 66 3.77 7.41 4.49
CA ILE A 66 4.37 8.69 4.84
C ILE A 66 4.80 8.74 6.31
N ARG A 67 3.94 8.32 7.21
CA ARG A 67 4.16 8.42 8.65
C ARG A 67 4.61 7.12 9.30
N GLY A 68 4.33 5.99 8.68
CA GLY A 68 4.67 4.68 9.23
C GLY A 68 3.84 4.26 10.42
N LYS A 69 2.92 5.09 10.84
CA LYS A 69 2.07 4.80 11.98
C LYS A 69 0.71 4.35 11.50
N ARG A 70 0.32 3.17 11.92
CA ARG A 70 -1.08 2.83 11.99
C ARG A 70 -1.60 3.54 13.25
N GLU A 71 -1.87 4.83 13.13
CA GLU A 71 -2.43 5.62 14.24
C GLU A 71 -3.89 5.26 14.52
N VAL A 72 -4.18 4.00 14.47
CA VAL A 72 -5.50 3.51 14.81
C VAL A 72 -5.32 2.88 16.19
N THR A 73 -6.03 3.38 17.18
CA THR A 73 -6.07 2.72 18.48
C THR A 73 -6.51 1.27 18.26
N ASP A 74 -6.13 0.35 19.15
CA ASP A 74 -6.53 -1.05 19.04
C ASP A 74 -8.04 -1.19 18.81
N THR A 75 -8.83 -0.31 19.40
CA THR A 75 -10.29 -0.28 19.22
C THR A 75 -10.68 0.10 17.79
N GLU A 76 -10.02 1.10 17.22
CA GLU A 76 -10.27 1.53 15.83
C GLU A 76 -9.82 0.49 14.82
N GLU A 77 -8.68 -0.16 15.06
CA GLU A 77 -8.22 -1.28 14.22
C GLU A 77 -9.24 -2.43 14.21
N ARG A 78 -9.79 -2.77 15.37
CA ARG A 78 -10.83 -3.80 15.49
C ARG A 78 -12.08 -3.42 14.71
N ILE A 79 -12.51 -2.16 14.83
CA ILE A 79 -13.66 -1.65 14.10
C ILE A 79 -13.43 -1.70 12.60
N LEU A 80 -12.26 -1.25 12.13
CA LEU A 80 -11.91 -1.28 10.71
C LEU A 80 -11.83 -2.71 10.18
N ALA A 81 -11.21 -3.62 10.91
CA ALA A 81 -11.13 -5.02 10.53
C ALA A 81 -12.52 -5.66 10.44
N LYS A 82 -13.38 -5.35 11.41
CA LYS A 82 -14.76 -5.82 11.45
C LYS A 82 -15.56 -5.29 10.26
N ARG A 83 -15.43 -3.99 9.95
CA ARG A 83 -16.10 -3.38 8.81
C ARG A 83 -15.67 -3.99 7.48
N LYS A 84 -14.38 -4.24 7.31
CA LYS A 84 -13.86 -4.90 6.11
C LYS A 84 -14.43 -6.30 5.95
N LYS A 85 -14.53 -7.05 7.04
CA LYS A 85 -15.12 -8.38 7.04
C LYS A 85 -16.61 -8.33 6.69
N GLU A 86 -17.35 -7.43 7.29
CA GLU A 86 -18.78 -7.24 7.01
C GLU A 86 -19.02 -6.89 5.53
N LEU A 87 -18.22 -5.98 4.97
CA LEU A 87 -18.30 -5.61 3.57
C LEU A 87 -18.02 -6.79 2.64
N ARG A 88 -17.06 -7.64 2.97
CA ARG A 88 -16.77 -8.85 2.21
C ARG A 88 -17.93 -9.83 2.26
N ASP A 89 -18.49 -10.06 3.43
CA ASP A 89 -19.60 -10.97 3.63
C ASP A 89 -20.83 -10.51 2.86
N ILE A 90 -21.15 -9.20 2.89
CA ILE A 90 -22.24 -8.62 2.12
C ILE A 90 -22.00 -8.77 0.62
N ALA A 91 -20.79 -8.51 0.14
CA ALA A 91 -20.44 -8.65 -1.27
C ALA A 91 -20.56 -10.10 -1.74
N GLN A 92 -20.15 -11.06 -0.92
CA GLN A 92 -20.30 -12.49 -1.22
C GLN A 92 -21.76 -12.91 -1.27
N ASP A 93 -22.56 -12.45 -0.32
CA ASP A 93 -23.99 -12.75 -0.27
C ASP A 93 -24.71 -12.21 -1.51
N LEU A 94 -24.41 -10.98 -1.92
CA LEU A 94 -24.95 -10.38 -3.13
C LEU A 94 -24.54 -11.16 -4.37
N PHE A 95 -23.30 -11.60 -4.44
CA PHE A 95 -22.79 -12.39 -5.55
C PHE A 95 -23.50 -13.75 -5.65
N VAL A 96 -23.69 -14.43 -4.52
CA VAL A 96 -24.39 -15.69 -4.46
C VAL A 96 -25.85 -15.54 -4.88
N MET A 97 -26.51 -14.48 -4.44
CA MET A 97 -27.88 -14.17 -4.87
C MET A 97 -27.97 -13.93 -6.38
N SER A 98 -27.04 -13.18 -6.94
CA SER A 98 -26.97 -12.95 -8.40
C SER A 98 -26.78 -14.24 -9.18
N ALA A 99 -25.97 -15.17 -8.64
CA ALA A 99 -25.70 -16.45 -9.29
C ALA A 99 -26.90 -17.39 -9.26
N ARG A 100 -27.86 -17.18 -8.36
CA ARG A 100 -29.08 -18.00 -8.25
C ARG A 100 -30.23 -17.48 -9.11
N LEU A 101 -30.12 -16.27 -9.57
CA LEU A 101 -31.12 -15.65 -10.45
C LEU A 101 -30.74 -15.89 -11.91
#